data_7cafc098f950f3b77d12d69f765152f7
#
_entry.id   7cafc098f950f3b77d12d69f765152f7
#
_cell.length_a   1.000
_cell.length_b   1.000
_cell.length_c   1.000
_cell.angle_alpha   90.00
_cell.angle_beta   90.00
_cell.angle_gamma   90.00
#
_symmetry.space_group_name_H-M   'P 1'
#
loop_
_entity.id
_entity.type
_entity.pdbx_description
1 polymer ?
#
loop_
_entity_poly.entity_id
_entity_poly.type
_entity_poly.pdbx_seq_one_letter_code
_entity_poly.pdbx_strand_id
1 'polypeptide(L)'
;RWVETLKRPKRILIVDVPIELDNGTIAHFEGYRVQHNVSRGPGKGGVRFHQDVTLSEVMALAAWMSVKNAAVNVPYGGAKGGIRVDPRKLSMKELERLTRRYTSEIGIIIGPTKDIPAPDVNTNEKVMAWMMDTYSMNEGATATGVVTGKPINLGGSLGRREATGRGVFTVGSEAAKHIGLKIEGARVAVQGFGNVGGIAGKLFAEAGALV
;
A
#
# COMPACT_ATOMS: atom_id res chain seq x y z
N ARG A 1 10.17 -16.69 -23.18
CA ARG A 1 9.11 -17.51 -22.61
C ARG A 1 8.63 -16.94 -21.27
N TRP A 2 9.51 -16.81 -20.25
CA TRP A 2 9.12 -16.31 -18.91
C TRP A 2 8.67 -14.84 -18.91
N VAL A 3 9.25 -13.99 -19.74
CA VAL A 3 8.85 -12.58 -19.88
C VAL A 3 7.39 -12.46 -20.30
N GLU A 4 6.90 -13.32 -21.21
CA GLU A 4 5.49 -13.30 -21.62
C GLU A 4 4.53 -13.66 -20.48
N THR A 5 4.95 -14.56 -19.59
CA THR A 5 4.17 -14.87 -18.37
C THR A 5 4.11 -13.69 -17.41
N LEU A 6 5.21 -12.94 -17.27
CA LEU A 6 5.28 -11.77 -16.38
C LEU A 6 4.56 -10.53 -16.92
N LYS A 7 4.15 -10.51 -18.18
CA LYS A 7 3.34 -9.42 -18.74
C LYS A 7 1.88 -9.43 -18.27
N ARG A 8 1.41 -10.51 -17.68
CA ARG A 8 0.00 -10.69 -17.30
C ARG A 8 -0.15 -10.99 -15.82
N PRO A 9 -1.12 -10.37 -15.13
CA PRO A 9 -1.41 -10.72 -13.75
C PRO A 9 -2.01 -12.13 -13.66
N LYS A 10 -1.71 -12.82 -12.57
CA LYS A 10 -2.26 -14.14 -12.26
C LYS A 10 -3.75 -14.08 -11.98
N ARG A 11 -4.22 -13.03 -11.32
CA ARG A 11 -5.62 -12.89 -10.91
C ARG A 11 -5.99 -11.41 -10.79
N ILE A 12 -7.20 -11.09 -11.25
CA ILE A 12 -7.82 -9.77 -11.12
C ILE A 12 -9.19 -9.99 -10.48
N LEU A 13 -9.47 -9.24 -9.42
CA LEU A 13 -10.78 -9.15 -8.81
C LEU A 13 -11.26 -7.70 -8.90
N ILE A 14 -12.45 -7.51 -9.46
CA ILE A 14 -13.16 -6.24 -9.52
C ILE A 14 -14.42 -6.42 -8.68
N VAL A 15 -14.68 -5.48 -7.80
CA VAL A 15 -15.80 -5.56 -6.85
C VAL A 15 -16.58 -4.26 -6.82
N ASP A 16 -17.87 -4.35 -6.63
CA ASP A 16 -18.71 -3.22 -6.22
C ASP A 16 -18.63 -3.06 -4.69
N VAL A 17 -18.48 -1.83 -4.24
CA VAL A 17 -18.36 -1.49 -2.82
C VAL A 17 -19.50 -0.53 -2.45
N PRO A 18 -20.73 -1.03 -2.24
CA PRO A 18 -21.83 -0.21 -1.79
C PRO A 18 -21.68 0.15 -0.31
N ILE A 19 -21.90 1.42 0.02
CA ILE A 19 -21.98 1.90 1.39
C ILE A 19 -23.16 2.85 1.58
N GLU A 20 -23.72 2.87 2.79
CA GLU A 20 -24.63 3.90 3.21
C GLU A 20 -23.84 5.15 3.60
N LEU A 21 -24.18 6.30 3.00
CA LEU A 21 -23.65 7.60 3.36
C LEU A 21 -24.34 8.14 4.63
N ASP A 22 -23.74 9.13 5.28
CA ASP A 22 -24.25 9.71 6.51
C ASP A 22 -25.64 10.41 6.32
N ASN A 23 -26.00 10.70 5.07
CA ASN A 23 -27.33 11.23 4.70
C ASN A 23 -28.37 10.11 4.41
N GLY A 24 -28.04 8.84 4.61
CA GLY A 24 -28.91 7.69 4.40
C GLY A 24 -29.02 7.19 2.95
N THR A 25 -28.31 7.81 1.99
CA THR A 25 -28.28 7.31 0.60
C THR A 25 -27.23 6.24 0.42
N ILE A 26 -27.43 5.35 -0.56
CA ILE A 26 -26.42 4.34 -0.92
C ILE A 26 -25.55 4.89 -2.04
N ALA A 27 -24.24 4.82 -1.84
CA ALA A 27 -23.23 5.12 -2.85
C ALA A 27 -22.48 3.84 -3.24
N HIS A 28 -22.12 3.75 -4.52
CA HIS A 28 -21.40 2.61 -5.09
C HIS A 28 -20.00 3.05 -5.51
N PHE A 29 -19.00 2.25 -5.18
CA PHE A 29 -17.60 2.50 -5.54
C PHE A 29 -16.99 1.26 -6.17
N GLU A 30 -16.16 1.46 -7.18
CA GLU A 30 -15.47 0.36 -7.86
C GLU A 30 -14.14 0.07 -7.14
N GLY A 31 -13.98 -1.18 -6.70
CA GLY A 31 -12.80 -1.68 -6.00
C GLY A 31 -12.04 -2.71 -6.82
N TYR A 32 -10.72 -2.76 -6.66
CA TYR A 32 -9.81 -3.67 -7.36
C TYR A 32 -8.86 -4.37 -6.41
N ARG A 33 -8.59 -5.67 -6.63
CA ARG A 33 -7.42 -6.35 -6.10
C ARG A 33 -6.77 -7.19 -7.19
N VAL A 34 -5.52 -6.89 -7.50
CA VAL A 34 -4.74 -7.56 -8.55
C VAL A 34 -3.58 -8.30 -7.92
N GLN A 35 -3.47 -9.60 -8.20
CA GLN A 35 -2.32 -10.44 -7.88
C GLN A 35 -1.53 -10.65 -9.16
N HIS A 36 -0.37 -10.02 -9.26
CA HIS A 36 0.45 -10.11 -10.46
C HIS A 36 1.20 -11.43 -10.53
N ASN A 37 2.04 -11.70 -9.55
CA ASN A 37 2.80 -12.94 -9.48
C ASN A 37 3.00 -13.37 -8.02
N VAL A 38 2.77 -14.63 -7.71
CA VAL A 38 2.88 -15.19 -6.36
C VAL A 38 3.86 -16.36 -6.28
N SER A 39 4.74 -16.52 -7.29
CA SER A 39 5.71 -17.61 -7.33
C SER A 39 6.78 -17.51 -6.22
N ARG A 40 7.05 -16.30 -5.73
CA ARG A 40 8.00 -16.06 -4.63
C ARG A 40 7.37 -16.09 -3.23
N GLY A 41 6.07 -16.23 -3.14
CA GLY A 41 5.32 -16.22 -1.88
C GLY A 41 4.00 -15.45 -1.99
N PRO A 42 3.34 -15.19 -0.86
CA PRO A 42 2.07 -14.46 -0.83
C PRO A 42 2.15 -13.14 -1.60
N GLY A 43 1.06 -12.75 -2.25
CA GLY A 43 0.93 -11.43 -2.83
C GLY A 43 1.19 -10.34 -1.79
N LYS A 44 1.89 -9.26 -2.15
CA LYS A 44 2.19 -8.14 -1.25
C LYS A 44 2.06 -6.83 -1.98
N GLY A 45 1.26 -5.92 -1.44
CA GLY A 45 1.11 -4.57 -1.98
C GLY A 45 0.02 -3.75 -1.33
N GLY A 46 0.11 -2.43 -1.49
CA GLY A 46 -0.78 -1.46 -0.88
C GLY A 46 -2.20 -1.46 -1.44
N VAL A 47 -3.09 -0.79 -0.70
CA VAL A 47 -4.45 -0.43 -1.14
C VAL A 47 -4.52 1.08 -1.24
N ARG A 48 -4.90 1.60 -2.42
CA ARG A 48 -4.96 3.05 -2.73
C ARG A 48 -6.39 3.52 -2.79
N PHE A 49 -6.70 4.63 -2.11
CA PHE A 49 -7.97 5.32 -2.25
C PHE A 49 -7.74 6.62 -3.02
N HIS A 50 -8.22 6.69 -4.26
CA HIS A 50 -8.07 7.90 -5.07
C HIS A 50 -9.13 7.92 -6.18
N GLN A 51 -9.61 9.11 -6.54
CA GLN A 51 -10.67 9.27 -7.55
C GLN A 51 -10.24 8.84 -8.96
N ASP A 52 -8.95 8.83 -9.24
CA ASP A 52 -8.39 8.47 -10.55
C ASP A 52 -7.87 7.02 -10.60
N VAL A 53 -8.11 6.20 -9.57
CA VAL A 53 -7.74 4.78 -9.61
C VAL A 53 -8.44 4.08 -10.76
N THR A 54 -7.64 3.37 -11.57
CA THR A 54 -8.10 2.55 -12.68
C THR A 54 -7.54 1.13 -12.58
N LEU A 55 -8.20 0.18 -13.24
CA LEU A 55 -7.70 -1.19 -13.29
C LEU A 55 -6.30 -1.26 -13.89
N SER A 56 -6.02 -0.52 -14.97
CA SER A 56 -4.71 -0.51 -15.62
C SER A 56 -3.60 0.01 -14.71
N GLU A 57 -3.88 1.05 -13.91
CA GLU A 57 -2.94 1.54 -12.90
C GLU A 57 -2.67 0.47 -11.83
N VAL A 58 -3.72 -0.15 -11.31
CA VAL A 58 -3.58 -1.20 -10.28
C VAL A 58 -2.80 -2.40 -10.81
N MET A 59 -3.02 -2.80 -12.07
CA MET A 59 -2.25 -3.86 -12.74
C MET A 59 -0.77 -3.50 -12.86
N ALA A 60 -0.44 -2.29 -13.29
CA ALA A 60 0.94 -1.82 -13.41
C ALA A 60 1.65 -1.79 -12.05
N LEU A 61 0.98 -1.26 -11.03
CA LEU A 61 1.51 -1.20 -9.67
C LEU A 61 1.68 -2.60 -9.05
N ALA A 62 0.80 -3.56 -9.34
CA ALA A 62 0.94 -4.95 -8.91
C ALA A 62 2.18 -5.61 -9.55
N ALA A 63 2.45 -5.34 -10.84
CA ALA A 63 3.65 -5.80 -11.53
C ALA A 63 4.92 -5.20 -10.89
N TRP A 64 4.92 -3.91 -10.60
CA TRP A 64 6.02 -3.25 -9.90
C TRP A 64 6.29 -3.86 -8.52
N MET A 65 5.24 -4.26 -7.79
CA MET A 65 5.42 -4.94 -6.51
C MET A 65 6.12 -6.30 -6.65
N SER A 66 5.84 -7.07 -7.71
CA SER A 66 6.58 -8.33 -7.99
C SER A 66 8.06 -8.07 -8.19
N VAL A 67 8.42 -7.09 -9.02
CA VAL A 67 9.80 -6.70 -9.29
C VAL A 67 10.48 -6.15 -8.05
N LYS A 68 9.81 -5.24 -7.33
CA LYS A 68 10.32 -4.61 -6.11
C LYS A 68 10.67 -5.65 -5.03
N ASN A 69 9.77 -6.59 -4.76
CA ASN A 69 10.00 -7.63 -3.76
C ASN A 69 11.14 -8.59 -4.18
N ALA A 70 11.24 -8.89 -5.47
CA ALA A 70 12.33 -9.71 -6.00
C ALA A 70 13.69 -8.99 -5.93
N ALA A 71 13.75 -7.70 -6.23
CA ALA A 71 14.97 -6.89 -6.21
C ALA A 71 15.65 -6.86 -4.83
N VAL A 72 14.84 -6.83 -3.76
CA VAL A 72 15.34 -6.85 -2.36
C VAL A 72 15.29 -8.25 -1.74
N ASN A 73 15.04 -9.27 -2.55
CA ASN A 73 15.04 -10.69 -2.17
C ASN A 73 14.17 -11.05 -0.96
N VAL A 74 12.99 -10.43 -0.83
CA VAL A 74 12.01 -10.84 0.19
C VAL A 74 11.08 -11.93 -0.34
N PRO A 75 10.54 -12.82 0.53
CA PRO A 75 9.75 -13.99 0.13
C PRO A 75 8.28 -13.63 -0.15
N TYR A 76 8.05 -12.63 -1.00
CA TYR A 76 6.72 -12.16 -1.38
C TYR A 76 6.58 -12.04 -2.89
N GLY A 77 5.36 -12.30 -3.35
CA GLY A 77 4.90 -11.95 -4.68
C GLY A 77 4.49 -10.49 -4.79
N GLY A 78 3.86 -10.12 -5.90
CA GLY A 78 3.33 -8.77 -6.14
C GLY A 78 1.82 -8.75 -6.23
N ALA A 79 1.22 -7.84 -5.48
CA ALA A 79 -0.19 -7.53 -5.54
C ALA A 79 -0.43 -6.02 -5.35
N LYS A 80 -1.61 -5.56 -5.74
CA LYS A 80 -2.05 -4.17 -5.52
C LYS A 80 -3.56 -4.12 -5.43
N GLY A 81 -4.06 -3.20 -4.61
CA GLY A 81 -5.48 -2.91 -4.52
C GLY A 81 -5.76 -1.41 -4.62
N GLY A 82 -7.01 -1.08 -4.78
CA GLY A 82 -7.47 0.30 -4.74
C GLY A 82 -8.97 0.41 -4.87
N ILE A 83 -9.50 1.56 -4.48
CA ILE A 83 -10.89 1.94 -4.69
C ILE A 83 -10.91 3.29 -5.40
N ARG A 84 -11.74 3.39 -6.45
CA ARG A 84 -12.01 4.66 -7.13
C ARG A 84 -12.93 5.50 -6.27
N VAL A 85 -12.35 6.37 -5.45
CA VAL A 85 -13.07 7.22 -4.49
C VAL A 85 -12.26 8.48 -4.19
N ASP A 86 -12.90 9.62 -3.99
CA ASP A 86 -12.25 10.78 -3.37
C ASP A 86 -12.48 10.71 -1.84
N PRO A 87 -11.48 10.25 -1.06
CA PRO A 87 -11.65 10.05 0.39
C PRO A 87 -11.86 11.36 1.16
N ARG A 88 -11.57 12.51 0.54
CA ARG A 88 -11.79 13.84 1.16
C ARG A 88 -13.28 14.23 1.19
N LYS A 89 -14.10 13.55 0.38
CA LYS A 89 -15.56 13.75 0.32
C LYS A 89 -16.32 12.83 1.26
N LEU A 90 -15.63 11.91 1.93
CA LEU A 90 -16.21 10.96 2.87
C LEU A 90 -15.91 11.35 4.31
N SER A 91 -16.88 11.16 5.19
CA SER A 91 -16.65 11.21 6.63
C SER A 91 -15.77 10.02 7.08
N MET A 92 -15.25 10.12 8.29
CA MET A 92 -14.47 9.02 8.87
C MET A 92 -15.28 7.73 9.02
N LYS A 93 -16.58 7.84 9.31
CA LYS A 93 -17.50 6.70 9.41
C LYS A 93 -17.80 6.08 8.05
N GLU A 94 -17.99 6.91 7.04
CA GLU A 94 -18.17 6.44 5.65
C GLU A 94 -16.92 5.76 5.13
N LEU A 95 -15.73 6.30 5.42
CA LEU A 95 -14.45 5.69 5.06
C LEU A 95 -14.25 4.34 5.76
N GLU A 96 -14.69 4.21 7.01
CA GLU A 96 -14.69 2.94 7.73
C GLU A 96 -15.62 1.93 7.06
N ARG A 97 -16.86 2.31 6.75
CA ARG A 97 -17.84 1.46 6.04
C ARG A 97 -17.26 0.99 4.69
N LEU A 98 -16.69 1.93 3.92
CA LEU A 98 -16.05 1.66 2.64
C LEU A 98 -14.93 0.61 2.79
N THR A 99 -14.05 0.82 3.75
CA THR A 99 -12.92 -0.08 4.01
C THR A 99 -13.38 -1.48 4.40
N ARG A 100 -14.34 -1.57 5.32
CA ARG A 100 -14.89 -2.84 5.80
C ARG A 100 -15.60 -3.60 4.67
N ARG A 101 -16.41 -2.90 3.88
CA ARG A 101 -17.11 -3.50 2.74
C ARG A 101 -16.12 -4.02 1.72
N TYR A 102 -15.15 -3.20 1.30
CA TYR A 102 -14.10 -3.63 0.38
C TYR A 102 -13.34 -4.85 0.91
N THR A 103 -13.00 -4.88 2.20
CA THR A 103 -12.28 -6.00 2.80
C THR A 103 -13.08 -7.29 2.73
N SER A 104 -14.38 -7.25 3.00
CA SER A 104 -15.25 -8.41 2.86
C SER A 104 -15.28 -8.94 1.42
N GLU A 105 -15.39 -8.05 0.43
CA GLU A 105 -15.43 -8.44 -0.97
C GLU A 105 -14.12 -9.09 -1.45
N ILE A 106 -12.96 -8.55 -1.04
CA ILE A 106 -11.66 -9.13 -1.43
C ILE A 106 -11.20 -10.26 -0.51
N GLY A 107 -11.93 -10.54 0.58
CA GLY A 107 -11.61 -11.54 1.58
C GLY A 107 -11.31 -12.93 1.00
N ILE A 108 -11.99 -13.27 -0.09
CA ILE A 108 -11.83 -14.57 -0.79
C ILE A 108 -10.40 -14.79 -1.33
N ILE A 109 -9.65 -13.73 -1.62
CA ILE A 109 -8.30 -13.83 -2.23
C ILE A 109 -7.17 -13.31 -1.34
N ILE A 110 -7.48 -12.56 -0.28
CA ILE A 110 -6.45 -12.09 0.68
C ILE A 110 -6.25 -13.10 1.82
N GLY A 111 -5.22 -12.91 2.59
CA GLY A 111 -4.91 -13.73 3.78
C GLY A 111 -3.42 -13.77 4.07
N PRO A 112 -3.03 -14.18 5.28
CA PRO A 112 -1.62 -14.19 5.71
C PRO A 112 -0.69 -15.03 4.82
N THR A 113 -1.22 -16.07 4.18
CA THR A 113 -0.48 -16.98 3.29
C THR A 113 -0.83 -16.83 1.82
N LYS A 114 -1.78 -15.95 1.48
CA LYS A 114 -2.30 -15.78 0.11
C LYS A 114 -1.88 -14.45 -0.50
N ASP A 115 -2.29 -13.35 0.14
CA ASP A 115 -2.08 -11.98 -0.33
C ASP A 115 -2.27 -11.00 0.83
N ILE A 116 -1.28 -10.18 1.09
CA ILE A 116 -1.18 -9.34 2.28
C ILE A 116 -1.21 -7.86 1.89
N PRO A 117 -2.35 -7.17 2.06
CA PRO A 117 -2.47 -5.73 1.86
C PRO A 117 -1.56 -4.90 2.77
N ALA A 118 -1.33 -3.65 2.38
CA ALA A 118 -0.53 -2.67 3.10
C ALA A 118 -1.08 -1.25 2.87
N PRO A 119 -0.66 -0.24 3.63
CA PRO A 119 -0.99 1.16 3.34
C PRO A 119 -0.40 1.64 2.00
N ASP A 120 -1.09 2.56 1.36
CA ASP A 120 -0.68 3.30 0.16
C ASP A 120 -1.29 4.71 0.19
N VAL A 121 -1.44 5.37 -0.97
CA VAL A 121 -2.04 6.71 -1.04
C VAL A 121 -3.43 6.73 -0.38
N ASN A 122 -3.62 7.68 0.53
CA ASN A 122 -4.85 7.93 1.31
C ASN A 122 -5.35 6.74 2.16
N THR A 123 -4.47 5.78 2.44
CA THR A 123 -4.70 4.75 3.46
C THR A 123 -3.60 4.79 4.51
N ASN A 124 -3.90 4.35 5.73
CA ASN A 124 -3.02 4.50 6.89
C ASN A 124 -3.21 3.34 7.88
N GLU A 125 -2.56 3.46 9.03
CA GLU A 125 -2.64 2.46 10.11
C GLU A 125 -4.07 2.15 10.54
N LYS A 126 -4.96 3.17 10.57
CA LYS A 126 -6.36 3.02 10.96
C LYS A 126 -7.16 2.21 9.94
N VAL A 127 -6.95 2.49 8.65
CA VAL A 127 -7.55 1.71 7.56
C VAL A 127 -7.09 0.25 7.64
N MET A 128 -5.81 0.00 7.91
CA MET A 128 -5.29 -1.36 8.09
C MET A 128 -5.89 -2.06 9.31
N ALA A 129 -6.13 -1.34 10.40
CA ALA A 129 -6.82 -1.89 11.57
C ALA A 129 -8.25 -2.34 11.23
N TRP A 130 -9.01 -1.54 10.48
CA TRP A 130 -10.36 -1.90 10.03
C TRP A 130 -10.34 -3.12 9.08
N MET A 131 -9.34 -3.21 8.20
CA MET A 131 -9.17 -4.38 7.32
C MET A 131 -8.88 -5.63 8.12
N MET A 132 -7.96 -5.57 9.09
CA MET A 132 -7.62 -6.71 9.96
C MET A 132 -8.81 -7.17 10.77
N ASP A 133 -9.53 -6.24 11.38
CA ASP A 133 -10.72 -6.52 12.18
C ASP A 133 -11.81 -7.20 11.36
N THR A 134 -12.16 -6.63 10.20
CA THR A 134 -13.19 -7.21 9.32
C THR A 134 -12.82 -8.60 8.81
N TYR A 135 -11.57 -8.78 8.38
CA TYR A 135 -11.09 -10.09 7.94
C TYR A 135 -11.15 -11.11 9.09
N SER A 136 -10.69 -10.72 10.27
CA SER A 136 -10.71 -11.59 11.47
C SER A 136 -12.12 -11.99 11.88
N MET A 137 -13.09 -11.09 11.79
CA MET A 137 -14.51 -11.39 12.06
C MET A 137 -15.04 -12.43 11.06
N ASN A 138 -14.73 -12.28 9.78
CA ASN A 138 -15.17 -13.22 8.73
C ASN A 138 -14.53 -14.61 8.89
N GLU A 139 -13.28 -14.69 9.35
CA GLU A 139 -12.57 -15.95 9.61
C GLU A 139 -12.95 -16.60 10.96
N GLY A 140 -13.60 -15.85 11.87
CA GLY A 140 -13.92 -16.30 13.21
C GLY A 140 -12.71 -16.41 14.15
N ALA A 141 -11.55 -15.89 13.76
CA ALA A 141 -10.32 -15.88 14.56
C ALA A 141 -9.45 -14.65 14.22
N THR A 142 -8.70 -14.16 15.21
CA THR A 142 -7.82 -13.00 15.00
C THR A 142 -6.68 -13.34 14.04
N ALA A 143 -6.65 -12.67 12.89
CA ALA A 143 -5.66 -12.86 11.82
C ALA A 143 -4.75 -11.62 11.68
N THR A 144 -3.85 -11.40 12.63
CA THR A 144 -2.95 -10.23 12.64
C THR A 144 -2.04 -10.15 11.42
N GLY A 145 -1.71 -11.28 10.80
CA GLY A 145 -0.85 -11.37 9.62
C GLY A 145 -1.53 -11.00 8.30
N VAL A 146 -2.84 -10.74 8.27
CA VAL A 146 -3.55 -10.46 7.02
C VAL A 146 -3.15 -9.15 6.35
N VAL A 147 -2.71 -8.16 7.11
CA VAL A 147 -2.23 -6.85 6.62
C VAL A 147 -0.94 -6.45 7.33
N THR A 148 -0.17 -5.57 6.69
CA THR A 148 0.95 -4.86 7.33
C THR A 148 0.64 -3.37 7.47
N GLY A 149 1.43 -2.65 8.29
CA GLY A 149 1.23 -1.20 8.50
C GLY A 149 0.06 -0.85 9.42
N LYS A 150 -0.42 -1.80 10.20
CA LYS A 150 -1.37 -1.59 11.28
C LYS A 150 -0.70 -0.97 12.51
N PRO A 151 -1.48 -0.43 13.47
CA PRO A 151 -0.93 0.12 14.72
C PRO A 151 -0.08 -0.91 15.49
N ILE A 152 0.93 -0.42 16.22
CA ILE A 152 1.89 -1.27 16.96
C ILE A 152 1.16 -2.15 17.99
N ASN A 153 0.18 -1.58 18.72
CA ASN A 153 -0.63 -2.32 19.70
C ASN A 153 -1.54 -3.39 19.09
N LEU A 154 -1.70 -3.42 17.78
CA LEU A 154 -2.39 -4.46 17.02
C LEU A 154 -1.42 -5.39 16.28
N GLY A 155 -0.16 -5.45 16.69
CA GLY A 155 0.87 -6.29 16.07
C GLY A 155 1.56 -5.64 14.87
N GLY A 156 1.54 -4.31 14.77
CA GLY A 156 2.33 -3.53 13.79
C GLY A 156 3.82 -3.55 14.13
N SER A 157 4.66 -3.36 13.10
CA SER A 157 6.12 -3.33 13.26
C SER A 157 6.61 -1.92 13.59
N LEU A 158 7.57 -1.84 14.53
CA LEU A 158 8.32 -0.61 14.79
C LEU A 158 9.02 -0.12 13.52
N GLY A 159 9.11 1.21 13.36
CA GLY A 159 9.79 1.85 12.24
C GLY A 159 9.00 1.85 10.92
N ARG A 160 7.82 1.20 10.82
CA ARG A 160 7.05 1.13 9.58
C ARG A 160 6.69 2.52 9.04
N ARG A 161 6.34 3.45 9.93
CA ARG A 161 5.95 4.82 9.55
C ARG A 161 7.04 5.55 8.76
N GLU A 162 8.30 5.35 9.15
CA GLU A 162 9.46 5.99 8.54
C GLU A 162 10.09 5.17 7.41
N ALA A 163 9.79 3.88 7.33
CA ALA A 163 10.54 2.92 6.53
C ALA A 163 10.74 3.36 5.07
N THR A 164 9.70 3.89 4.42
CA THR A 164 9.79 4.29 3.01
C THR A 164 10.64 5.54 2.82
N GLY A 165 10.42 6.59 3.62
CA GLY A 165 11.23 7.82 3.56
C GLY A 165 12.67 7.59 3.98
N ARG A 166 12.90 6.75 4.98
CA ARG A 166 14.24 6.33 5.41
C ARG A 166 14.95 5.53 4.31
N GLY A 167 14.23 4.65 3.62
CA GLY A 167 14.75 3.91 2.47
C GLY A 167 15.18 4.83 1.33
N VAL A 168 14.39 5.86 1.03
CA VAL A 168 14.76 6.89 0.04
C VAL A 168 16.05 7.61 0.46
N PHE A 169 16.15 8.04 1.71
CA PHE A 169 17.36 8.67 2.24
C PHE A 169 18.58 7.75 2.15
N THR A 170 18.45 6.48 2.57
CA THR A 170 19.55 5.52 2.57
C THR A 170 20.06 5.27 1.15
N VAL A 171 19.16 4.95 0.21
CA VAL A 171 19.55 4.69 -1.19
C VAL A 171 20.06 5.96 -1.87
N GLY A 172 19.46 7.12 -1.60
CA GLY A 172 19.93 8.40 -2.13
C GLY A 172 21.33 8.76 -1.63
N SER A 173 21.62 8.49 -0.34
CA SER A 173 22.96 8.72 0.22
C SER A 173 24.02 7.79 -0.38
N GLU A 174 23.69 6.52 -0.62
CA GLU A 174 24.61 5.58 -1.28
C GLU A 174 24.83 5.97 -2.76
N ALA A 175 23.77 6.40 -3.45
CA ALA A 175 23.90 6.92 -4.82
C ALA A 175 24.78 8.18 -4.89
N ALA A 176 24.61 9.10 -3.94
CA ALA A 176 25.46 10.30 -3.84
C ALA A 176 26.94 9.94 -3.65
N LYS A 177 27.24 9.00 -2.74
CA LYS A 177 28.61 8.48 -2.56
C LYS A 177 29.18 7.91 -3.85
N HIS A 178 28.40 7.13 -4.60
CA HIS A 178 28.85 6.51 -5.85
C HIS A 178 29.26 7.53 -6.91
N ILE A 179 28.62 8.71 -6.94
CA ILE A 179 28.97 9.80 -7.86
C ILE A 179 29.88 10.87 -7.22
N GLY A 180 30.42 10.63 -6.03
CA GLY A 180 31.29 11.58 -5.33
C GLY A 180 30.61 12.83 -4.78
N LEU A 181 29.28 12.83 -4.64
CA LEU A 181 28.51 13.94 -4.08
C LEU A 181 28.41 13.82 -2.56
N LYS A 182 28.81 14.86 -1.82
CA LYS A 182 28.59 14.95 -0.37
C LYS A 182 27.14 15.41 -0.10
N ILE A 183 26.48 14.77 0.87
CA ILE A 183 25.12 15.17 1.29
C ILE A 183 25.15 16.50 2.03
N GLU A 184 26.14 16.70 2.90
CA GLU A 184 26.31 17.97 3.61
C GLU A 184 26.51 19.14 2.61
N GLY A 185 25.66 20.16 2.72
CA GLY A 185 25.63 21.31 1.83
C GLY A 185 24.98 21.04 0.45
N ALA A 186 24.59 19.83 0.12
CA ALA A 186 23.90 19.53 -1.13
C ALA A 186 22.49 20.12 -1.15
N ARG A 187 22.05 20.59 -2.31
CA ARG A 187 20.67 21.05 -2.50
C ARG A 187 19.78 19.86 -2.89
N VAL A 188 18.72 19.65 -2.14
CA VAL A 188 17.76 18.54 -2.35
C VAL A 188 16.38 19.12 -2.62
N ALA A 189 15.79 18.79 -3.77
CA ALA A 189 14.41 19.11 -4.09
C ALA A 189 13.53 17.87 -3.89
N VAL A 190 12.44 18.00 -3.11
CA VAL A 190 11.50 16.93 -2.82
C VAL A 190 10.17 17.23 -3.50
N GLN A 191 9.82 16.44 -4.51
CA GLN A 191 8.51 16.52 -5.14
C GLN A 191 7.51 15.65 -4.35
N GLY A 192 6.49 16.29 -3.75
CA GLY A 192 5.52 15.65 -2.88
C GLY A 192 6.03 15.53 -1.43
N PHE A 193 5.42 16.29 -0.51
CA PHE A 193 5.85 16.39 0.88
C PHE A 193 4.88 15.69 1.86
N GLY A 194 4.36 14.51 1.44
CA GLY A 194 3.51 13.63 2.25
C GLY A 194 4.31 12.63 3.11
N ASN A 195 3.72 11.46 3.35
CA ASN A 195 4.28 10.42 4.22
C ASN A 195 5.72 9.99 3.88
N VAL A 196 6.09 9.99 2.62
CA VAL A 196 7.43 9.58 2.16
C VAL A 196 8.36 10.78 2.05
N GLY A 197 7.95 11.80 1.27
CA GLY A 197 8.78 12.96 0.99
C GLY A 197 9.08 13.80 2.23
N GLY A 198 8.13 13.97 3.15
CA GLY A 198 8.35 14.68 4.40
C GLY A 198 9.40 14.01 5.28
N ILE A 199 9.39 12.68 5.38
CA ILE A 199 10.39 11.94 6.16
C ILE A 199 11.74 11.94 5.45
N ALA A 200 11.76 11.72 4.13
CA ALA A 200 13.01 11.78 3.36
C ALA A 200 13.66 13.17 3.46
N GLY A 201 12.89 14.24 3.26
CA GLY A 201 13.37 15.62 3.38
C GLY A 201 13.93 15.91 4.77
N LYS A 202 13.24 15.51 5.82
CA LYS A 202 13.74 15.63 7.21
C LYS A 202 15.09 14.95 7.39
N LEU A 203 15.23 13.70 6.94
CA LEU A 203 16.47 12.94 7.08
C LEU A 203 17.63 13.55 6.27
N PHE A 204 17.36 14.07 5.07
CA PHE A 204 18.36 14.80 4.30
C PHE A 204 18.78 16.11 4.98
N ALA A 205 17.84 16.86 5.55
CA ALA A 205 18.13 18.06 6.31
C ALA A 205 18.97 17.75 7.58
N GLU A 206 18.63 16.71 8.32
CA GLU A 206 19.40 16.24 9.48
C GLU A 206 20.83 15.80 9.11
N ALA A 207 21.04 15.36 7.86
CA ALA A 207 22.36 15.02 7.31
C ALA A 207 23.12 16.26 6.73
N GLY A 208 22.59 17.45 6.92
CA GLY A 208 23.23 18.70 6.52
C GLY A 208 22.91 19.19 5.09
N ALA A 209 21.96 18.57 4.41
CA ALA A 209 21.50 19.06 3.11
C ALA A 209 20.59 20.28 3.24
N LEU A 210 20.54 21.10 2.18
CA LEU A 210 19.60 22.21 1.99
C LEU A 210 18.37 21.65 1.24
N VAL A 211 17.25 21.44 1.94
CA VAL A 211 16.02 20.85 1.39
C VAL A 211 15.01 21.92 1.01
#